data_9085239f6107502f52240f2643d2aab0
#
_entry.id   9085239f6107502f52240f2643d2aab0
#
_cell.length_a   1.000
_cell.length_b   1.000
_cell.length_c   1.000
_cell.angle_alpha   90.00
_cell.angle_beta   90.00
_cell.angle_gamma   90.00
#
_symmetry.space_group_name_H-M   'P 1'
#
loop_
_entity.id
_entity.type
_entity.pdbx_description
1 polymer ?
#
loop_
_entity_poly.entity_id
_entity_poly.type
_entity_poly.pdbx_seq_one_letter_code
_entity_poly.pdbx_strand_id
1 'polypeptide(L)'
;GQTPILRCAGRWTKISAISAVCIEPKRRRIALHARFLRDRNVRSPDVVRFLRLLLKRLRGPVFIVWDNINQHRSVLVKEFLSTTSRLKLHRFPGYAPELNPDEFVWAYLKRAVSNTVPTDLPHLKRLIHPPLQRLRQNQRLLWACVKASELSWP
;
A
#
# COMPACT_ATOMS: atom_id res chain seq x y z
N GLY A 1 30.21 8.51 22.14
CA GLY A 1 29.10 9.36 21.78
C GLY A 1 27.82 8.88 22.46
N GLN A 2 27.09 9.76 23.15
CA GLN A 2 25.80 9.40 23.75
C GLN A 2 24.75 9.37 22.64
N THR A 3 23.99 8.28 22.59
CA THR A 3 22.84 8.17 21.69
C THR A 3 21.75 9.17 22.14
N PRO A 4 21.30 10.09 21.28
CA PRO A 4 20.25 11.04 21.66
C PRO A 4 18.94 10.29 21.97
N ILE A 5 18.40 10.49 23.17
CA ILE A 5 17.12 9.94 23.59
C ILE A 5 16.03 10.94 23.20
N LEU A 6 15.26 10.64 22.15
CA LEU A 6 14.07 11.42 21.80
C LEU A 6 12.88 10.98 22.66
N ARG A 7 12.48 11.81 23.60
CA ARG A 7 11.25 11.61 24.37
C ARG A 7 10.06 12.14 23.59
N CYS A 8 9.22 11.27 23.06
CA CYS A 8 7.96 11.65 22.46
C CYS A 8 6.87 11.62 23.53
N ALA A 9 6.46 12.78 24.02
CA ALA A 9 5.28 12.94 24.86
C ALA A 9 4.05 13.04 23.95
N GLY A 10 3.14 12.07 23.97
CA GLY A 10 1.89 12.17 23.22
C GLY A 10 1.16 10.83 23.09
N ARG A 11 -0.17 10.89 22.93
CA ARG A 11 -0.99 9.74 22.55
C ARG A 11 -0.45 9.12 21.26
N TRP A 12 -0.29 7.82 21.23
CA TRP A 12 0.11 7.06 20.05
C TRP A 12 -1.00 7.10 18.99
N THR A 13 -1.09 8.22 18.28
CA THR A 13 -1.96 8.36 17.13
C THR A 13 -1.25 7.79 15.91
N LYS A 14 -1.99 7.09 15.04
CA LYS A 14 -1.42 6.39 13.90
C LYS A 14 -2.13 6.74 12.60
N ILE A 15 -1.40 6.60 11.51
CA ILE A 15 -1.98 6.53 10.16
C ILE A 15 -1.83 5.10 9.68
N SER A 16 -2.96 4.43 9.43
CA SER A 16 -2.98 3.18 8.68
C SER A 16 -3.20 3.45 7.21
N ALA A 17 -2.70 2.57 6.36
CA ALA A 17 -2.84 2.73 4.93
C ALA A 17 -3.23 1.42 4.27
N ILE A 18 -3.90 1.53 3.13
CA ILE A 18 -4.11 0.45 2.17
C ILE A 18 -3.67 0.99 0.81
N SER A 19 -2.87 0.22 0.10
CA SER A 19 -2.32 0.60 -1.20
C SER A 19 -2.28 -0.55 -2.18
N ALA A 20 -2.08 -0.21 -3.44
CA ALA A 20 -1.86 -1.16 -4.52
C ALA A 20 -0.98 -0.55 -5.59
N VAL A 21 0.06 -1.28 -5.96
CA VAL A 21 0.83 -1.03 -7.17
C VAL A 21 0.12 -1.69 -8.34
N CYS A 22 -0.35 -0.88 -9.29
CA CYS A 22 -1.12 -1.34 -10.43
C CYS A 22 -0.27 -1.28 -11.70
N ILE A 23 -0.13 -2.39 -12.39
CA ILE A 23 0.65 -2.53 -13.60
C ILE A 23 -0.28 -2.83 -14.78
N GLU A 24 -0.19 -2.05 -15.85
CA GLU A 24 -0.90 -2.32 -17.09
C GLU A 24 -0.43 -3.64 -17.73
N PRO A 25 -1.30 -4.42 -18.40
CA PRO A 25 -0.93 -5.67 -19.05
C PRO A 25 0.24 -5.53 -20.05
N LYS A 26 0.28 -4.41 -20.78
CA LYS A 26 1.37 -4.09 -21.72
C LYS A 26 2.59 -3.46 -21.05
N ARG A 27 2.62 -3.38 -19.73
CA ARG A 27 3.71 -2.82 -18.90
C ARG A 27 4.15 -1.40 -19.28
N ARG A 28 3.34 -0.66 -19.99
CA ARG A 28 3.63 0.72 -20.39
C ARG A 28 3.47 1.71 -19.27
N ARG A 29 2.60 1.39 -18.32
CA ARG A 29 2.27 2.25 -17.19
C ARG A 29 2.19 1.47 -15.89
N ILE A 30 2.65 2.10 -14.84
CA ILE A 30 2.52 1.65 -13.47
C ILE A 30 1.92 2.79 -12.65
N ALA A 31 1.02 2.48 -11.73
CA ALA A 31 0.36 3.46 -10.89
C ALA A 31 0.30 3.01 -9.44
N LEU A 32 0.43 3.95 -8.50
CA LEU A 32 0.25 3.72 -7.09
C LEU A 32 -1.09 4.31 -6.62
N HIS A 33 -1.98 3.45 -6.18
CA HIS A 33 -3.19 3.83 -5.47
C HIS A 33 -2.99 3.62 -3.98
N ALA A 34 -3.27 4.64 -3.18
CA ALA A 34 -3.16 4.54 -1.72
C ALA A 34 -4.28 5.35 -1.06
N ARG A 35 -4.78 4.81 0.05
CA ARG A 35 -5.76 5.45 0.94
C ARG A 35 -5.25 5.39 2.38
N PHE A 36 -5.34 6.51 3.07
CA PHE A 36 -4.92 6.65 4.46
C PHE A 36 -6.12 6.76 5.38
N LEU A 37 -6.02 6.11 6.54
CA LEU A 37 -7.02 6.09 7.59
C LEU A 37 -6.40 6.69 8.85
N ARG A 38 -7.10 7.66 9.43
CA ARG A 38 -6.64 8.35 10.64
C ARG A 38 -7.05 7.56 11.87
N ASP A 39 -6.11 7.38 12.77
CA ASP A 39 -6.29 6.86 14.13
C ASP A 39 -7.11 5.57 14.25
N ARG A 40 -7.06 4.72 13.24
CA ARG A 40 -7.68 3.39 13.27
C ARG A 40 -6.99 2.41 12.33
N ASN A 41 -7.20 1.12 12.56
CA ASN A 41 -6.73 0.06 11.66
C ASN A 41 -7.57 -0.03 10.38
N VAL A 42 -6.95 -0.57 9.33
CA VAL A 42 -7.66 -1.04 8.14
C VAL A 42 -8.52 -2.24 8.55
N ARG A 43 -9.80 -2.23 8.14
CA ARG A 43 -10.76 -3.31 8.37
C ARG A 43 -11.31 -3.81 7.03
N SER A 44 -11.98 -4.96 7.04
CA SER A 44 -12.56 -5.56 5.84
C SER A 44 -13.47 -4.63 5.01
N PRO A 45 -14.32 -3.77 5.60
CA PRO A 45 -15.07 -2.77 4.83
C PRO A 45 -14.18 -1.77 4.09
N ASP A 46 -13.00 -1.45 4.63
CA ASP A 46 -12.05 -0.54 3.97
C ASP A 46 -11.40 -1.22 2.76
N VAL A 47 -11.12 -2.52 2.87
CA VAL A 47 -10.63 -3.34 1.74
C VAL A 47 -11.67 -3.33 0.63
N VAL A 48 -12.94 -3.63 0.91
CA VAL A 48 -14.01 -3.63 -0.10
C VAL A 48 -14.16 -2.23 -0.74
N ARG A 49 -14.13 -1.16 0.06
CA ARG A 49 -14.18 0.21 -0.47
C ARG A 49 -12.98 0.52 -1.38
N PHE A 50 -11.81 0.03 -1.03
CA PHE A 50 -10.61 0.22 -1.82
C PHE A 50 -10.67 -0.56 -3.13
N LEU A 51 -11.13 -1.80 -3.12
CA LEU A 51 -11.37 -2.61 -4.32
C LEU A 51 -12.38 -1.96 -5.26
N ARG A 52 -13.47 -1.43 -4.73
CA ARG A 52 -14.45 -0.66 -5.52
C ARG A 52 -13.83 0.59 -6.16
N LEU A 53 -12.94 1.28 -5.45
CA LEU A 53 -12.20 2.42 -5.99
C LEU A 53 -11.29 1.99 -7.15
N LEU A 54 -10.56 0.89 -7.00
CA LEU A 54 -9.72 0.34 -8.06
C LEU A 54 -10.55 -0.01 -9.30
N LEU A 55 -11.68 -0.70 -9.13
CA LEU A 55 -12.59 -1.08 -10.22
C LEU A 55 -13.17 0.11 -10.97
N LYS A 56 -13.38 1.24 -10.29
CA LYS A 56 -13.80 2.50 -10.94
C LYS A 56 -12.70 3.13 -11.78
N ARG A 57 -11.45 2.96 -11.40
CA ARG A 57 -10.29 3.58 -12.05
C ARG A 57 -9.64 2.71 -13.11
N LEU A 58 -9.70 1.39 -12.92
CA LEU A 58 -9.12 0.42 -13.82
C LEU A 58 -10.19 -0.11 -14.78
N ARG A 59 -9.83 -0.27 -16.05
CA ARG A 59 -10.70 -0.87 -17.07
C ARG A 59 -10.33 -2.32 -17.30
N GLY A 60 -11.27 -3.14 -17.76
CA GLY A 60 -11.06 -4.55 -18.07
C GLY A 60 -10.91 -5.45 -16.83
N PRO A 61 -10.44 -6.69 -17.01
CA PRO A 61 -10.15 -7.61 -15.93
C PRO A 61 -9.02 -7.10 -15.04
N VAL A 62 -9.14 -7.32 -13.73
CA VAL A 62 -8.14 -6.92 -12.72
C VAL A 62 -7.67 -8.16 -11.99
N PHE A 63 -6.38 -8.47 -12.12
CA PHE A 63 -5.71 -9.54 -11.38
C PHE A 63 -5.13 -8.92 -10.11
N ILE A 64 -5.57 -9.40 -8.96
CA ILE A 64 -5.08 -8.97 -7.66
C ILE A 64 -4.16 -10.04 -7.11
N VAL A 65 -2.95 -9.62 -6.72
CA VAL A 65 -2.05 -10.44 -5.93
C VAL A 65 -1.89 -9.77 -4.58
N TRP A 66 -2.20 -10.45 -3.49
CA TRP A 66 -2.11 -9.90 -2.15
C TRP A 66 -1.68 -10.93 -1.11
N ASP A 67 -1.31 -10.44 0.07
CA ASP A 67 -0.94 -11.27 1.21
C ASP A 67 -2.16 -11.97 1.87
N ASN A 68 -1.88 -12.80 2.84
CA ASN A 68 -2.87 -13.61 3.54
C ASN A 68 -3.35 -13.00 4.87
N ILE A 69 -3.33 -11.68 5.03
CA ILE A 69 -3.82 -11.05 6.27
C ILE A 69 -5.32 -11.30 6.50
N ASN A 70 -5.72 -11.28 7.76
CA ASN A 70 -7.08 -11.62 8.17
C ASN A 70 -8.16 -10.77 7.48
N GLN A 71 -7.89 -9.48 7.24
CA GLN A 71 -8.80 -8.56 6.57
C GLN A 71 -9.14 -9.01 5.16
N HIS A 72 -8.17 -9.59 4.43
CA HIS A 72 -8.34 -10.11 3.07
C HIS A 72 -9.09 -11.45 3.04
N ARG A 73 -9.10 -12.17 4.17
CA ARG A 73 -9.76 -13.49 4.29
C ARG A 73 -11.18 -13.43 4.84
N SER A 74 -11.67 -12.25 5.20
CA SER A 74 -12.99 -12.08 5.81
C SER A 74 -14.13 -12.49 4.87
N VAL A 75 -15.27 -12.88 5.46
CA VAL A 75 -16.49 -13.24 4.73
C VAL A 75 -16.91 -12.10 3.81
N LEU A 76 -16.95 -10.87 4.31
CA LEU A 76 -17.32 -9.67 3.54
C LEU A 76 -16.49 -9.47 2.27
N VAL A 77 -15.17 -9.73 2.34
CA VAL A 77 -14.29 -9.61 1.18
C VAL A 77 -14.53 -10.78 0.21
N LYS A 78 -14.71 -12.00 0.71
CA LYS A 78 -15.03 -13.17 -0.13
C LYS A 78 -16.34 -12.98 -0.90
N GLU A 79 -17.39 -12.51 -0.23
CA GLU A 79 -18.69 -12.20 -0.84
C GLU A 79 -18.54 -11.12 -1.92
N PHE A 80 -17.81 -10.04 -1.65
CA PHE A 80 -17.56 -9.01 -2.65
C PHE A 80 -16.82 -9.56 -3.87
N LEU A 81 -15.82 -10.41 -3.68
CA LEU A 81 -15.07 -11.03 -4.77
C LEU A 81 -15.95 -11.99 -5.59
N SER A 82 -16.84 -12.78 -4.96
CA SER A 82 -17.74 -13.71 -5.66
C SER A 82 -18.76 -12.99 -6.56
N THR A 83 -19.18 -11.79 -6.16
CA THR A 83 -20.13 -10.98 -6.94
C THR A 83 -19.47 -10.12 -8.01
N THR A 84 -18.13 -10.13 -8.12
CA THR A 84 -17.40 -9.21 -9.00
C THR A 84 -16.55 -9.99 -10.02
N SER A 85 -17.14 -10.32 -11.18
CA SER A 85 -16.51 -11.12 -12.24
C SER A 85 -15.20 -10.53 -12.80
N ARG A 86 -15.03 -9.20 -12.72
CA ARG A 86 -13.81 -8.51 -13.19
C ARG A 86 -12.59 -8.74 -12.31
N LEU A 87 -12.75 -9.19 -11.05
CA LEU A 87 -11.66 -9.44 -10.13
C LEU A 87 -11.23 -10.90 -10.17
N LYS A 88 -9.95 -11.14 -10.44
CA LYS A 88 -9.30 -12.45 -10.31
C LYS A 88 -8.26 -12.36 -9.20
N LEU A 89 -8.41 -13.22 -8.19
CA LEU A 89 -7.57 -13.19 -7.00
C LEU A 89 -6.48 -14.26 -7.05
N HIS A 90 -5.26 -13.83 -6.78
CA HIS A 90 -4.10 -14.67 -6.47
C HIS A 90 -3.54 -14.26 -5.10
N ARG A 91 -2.86 -15.19 -4.45
CA ARG A 91 -2.27 -14.92 -3.14
C ARG A 91 -0.78 -15.15 -3.18
N PHE A 92 -0.04 -14.28 -2.51
CA PHE A 92 1.35 -14.56 -2.23
C PHE A 92 1.48 -15.82 -1.33
N PRO A 93 2.60 -16.54 -1.41
CA PRO A 93 2.95 -17.53 -0.41
C PRO A 93 2.89 -16.92 1.00
N GLY A 94 2.71 -17.75 2.01
CA GLY A 94 2.76 -17.29 3.39
C GLY A 94 4.16 -16.78 3.75
N TYR A 95 4.22 -15.67 4.49
CA TYR A 95 5.48 -15.07 4.96
C TYR A 95 6.50 -14.73 3.87
N ALA A 96 6.05 -14.24 2.73
CA ALA A 96 6.88 -13.83 1.60
C ALA A 96 6.72 -12.32 1.26
N PRO A 97 7.08 -11.40 2.18
CA PRO A 97 6.99 -9.96 1.95
C PRO A 97 7.91 -9.48 0.82
N GLU A 98 9.01 -10.19 0.57
CA GLU A 98 9.97 -9.94 -0.50
C GLU A 98 9.34 -10.06 -1.90
N LEU A 99 8.26 -10.83 -2.04
CA LEU A 99 7.51 -10.93 -3.28
C LEU A 99 6.53 -9.78 -3.49
N ASN A 100 6.25 -8.97 -2.44
CA ASN A 100 5.24 -7.92 -2.52
C ASN A 100 5.86 -6.56 -2.86
N PRO A 101 5.70 -6.04 -4.09
CA PRO A 101 6.24 -4.72 -4.47
C PRO A 101 5.76 -3.57 -3.58
N ASP A 102 4.58 -3.69 -2.97
CA ASP A 102 4.02 -2.66 -2.11
C ASP A 102 4.83 -2.47 -0.81
N GLU A 103 5.52 -3.52 -0.32
CA GLU A 103 6.43 -3.41 0.82
C GLU A 103 7.62 -2.49 0.52
N PHE A 104 8.14 -2.49 -0.70
CA PHE A 104 9.21 -1.59 -1.12
C PHE A 104 8.73 -0.14 -1.27
N VAL A 105 7.47 0.07 -1.67
CA VAL A 105 6.82 1.38 -1.61
C VAL A 105 6.76 1.89 -0.18
N TRP A 106 6.35 1.05 0.78
CA TRP A 106 6.30 1.42 2.19
C TRP A 106 7.68 1.63 2.79
N ALA A 107 8.67 0.83 2.42
CA ALA A 107 10.07 1.01 2.84
C ALA A 107 10.61 2.37 2.36
N TYR A 108 10.33 2.75 1.12
CA TYR A 108 10.69 4.06 0.58
C TYR A 108 10.04 5.21 1.38
N LEU A 109 8.73 5.12 1.63
CA LEU A 109 8.00 6.14 2.39
C LEU A 109 8.49 6.24 3.84
N LYS A 110 8.70 5.11 4.51
CA LYS A 110 9.24 5.08 5.88
C LYS A 110 10.62 5.71 5.95
N ARG A 111 11.51 5.40 5.00
CA ARG A 111 12.86 5.99 4.92
C ARG A 111 12.81 7.49 4.72
N ALA A 112 11.89 7.99 3.89
CA ALA A 112 11.75 9.42 3.63
C ALA A 112 11.32 10.23 4.86
N VAL A 113 10.70 9.61 5.85
CA VAL A 113 10.26 10.26 7.10
C VAL A 113 11.03 9.83 8.35
N SER A 114 12.00 8.91 8.22
CA SER A 114 12.69 8.28 9.37
C SER A 114 13.48 9.26 10.23
N ASN A 115 14.00 10.33 9.64
CA ASN A 115 14.79 11.35 10.36
C ASN A 115 13.95 12.51 10.93
N THR A 116 12.62 12.33 10.94
CA THR A 116 11.71 13.38 11.42
C THR A 116 10.79 12.79 12.48
N VAL A 117 10.63 13.51 13.58
CA VAL A 117 9.65 13.16 14.62
C VAL A 117 8.38 13.96 14.37
N PRO A 118 7.29 13.33 13.90
CA PRO A 118 6.04 14.03 13.69
C PRO A 118 5.42 14.44 15.04
N THR A 119 5.00 15.68 15.16
CA THR A 119 4.38 16.21 16.39
C THR A 119 2.92 15.76 16.53
N ASP A 120 2.24 15.55 15.40
CA ASP A 120 0.85 15.16 15.34
C ASP A 120 0.52 14.42 14.02
N LEU A 121 -0.73 13.95 13.86
CA LEU A 121 -1.17 13.28 12.61
C LEU A 121 -1.19 14.22 11.39
N PRO A 122 -1.64 15.47 11.47
CA PRO A 122 -1.49 16.43 10.39
C PRO A 122 -0.05 16.62 9.94
N HIS A 123 0.89 16.73 10.88
CA HIS A 123 2.32 16.82 10.56
C HIS A 123 2.83 15.55 9.87
N LEU A 124 2.56 14.38 10.41
CA LEU A 124 2.91 13.10 9.76
C LEU A 124 2.36 13.03 8.33
N LYS A 125 1.12 13.46 8.12
CA LYS A 125 0.50 13.49 6.79
C LYS A 125 1.25 14.44 5.84
N ARG A 126 1.64 15.63 6.31
CA ARG A 126 2.46 16.58 5.52
C ARG A 126 3.80 15.98 5.13
N LEU A 127 4.44 15.24 6.05
CA LEU A 127 5.72 14.57 5.78
C LEU A 127 5.60 13.43 4.74
N ILE A 128 4.52 12.65 4.79
CA ILE A 128 4.31 11.53 3.86
C ILE A 128 3.88 12.02 2.47
N HIS A 129 3.20 13.16 2.37
CA HIS A 129 2.60 13.61 1.11
C HIS A 129 3.63 13.84 -0.02
N PRO A 130 4.74 14.58 0.16
CA PRO A 130 5.71 14.81 -0.90
C PRO A 130 6.35 13.52 -1.44
N PRO A 131 6.89 12.60 -0.63
CA PRO A 131 7.47 11.37 -1.13
C PRO A 131 6.43 10.46 -1.80
N LEU A 132 5.19 10.45 -1.32
CA LEU A 132 4.09 9.72 -1.96
C LEU A 132 3.77 10.30 -3.36
N GLN A 133 3.72 11.61 -3.50
CA GLN A 133 3.50 12.26 -4.80
C GLN A 133 4.68 12.00 -5.74
N ARG A 134 5.90 12.03 -5.24
CA ARG A 134 7.08 11.67 -6.03
C ARG A 134 6.99 10.24 -6.59
N LEU A 135 6.57 9.27 -5.78
CA LEU A 135 6.33 7.89 -6.23
C LEU A 135 5.25 7.84 -7.32
N ARG A 136 4.13 8.54 -7.13
CA ARG A 136 3.02 8.55 -8.09
C ARG A 136 3.39 9.16 -9.44
N GLN A 137 4.24 10.17 -9.43
CA GLN A 137 4.63 10.92 -10.64
C GLN A 137 5.86 10.33 -11.33
N ASN A 138 6.65 9.52 -10.65
CA ASN A 138 7.89 8.97 -11.17
C ASN A 138 7.76 7.48 -11.49
N GLN A 139 7.52 7.18 -12.77
CA GLN A 139 7.39 5.80 -13.26
C GLN A 139 8.64 4.96 -12.99
N ARG A 140 9.85 5.53 -13.16
CA ARG A 140 11.11 4.83 -12.92
C ARG A 140 11.27 4.44 -11.46
N LEU A 141 10.91 5.34 -10.54
CA LEU A 141 10.99 5.08 -9.11
C LEU A 141 10.01 3.99 -8.68
N LEU A 142 8.78 4.03 -9.20
CA LEU A 142 7.78 3.02 -8.90
C LEU A 142 8.14 1.65 -9.49
N TRP A 143 8.70 1.62 -10.71
CA TRP A 143 9.27 0.40 -11.29
C TRP A 143 10.47 -0.14 -10.49
N ALA A 144 11.29 0.72 -9.89
CA ALA A 144 12.37 0.28 -9.01
C ALA A 144 11.83 -0.49 -7.79
N CYS A 145 10.69 -0.07 -7.21
CA CYS A 145 10.03 -0.82 -6.15
C CYS A 145 9.56 -2.21 -6.61
N VAL A 146 9.04 -2.31 -7.85
CA VAL A 146 8.63 -3.60 -8.43
C VAL A 146 9.83 -4.50 -8.70
N LYS A 147 10.89 -3.95 -9.26
CA LYS A 147 12.13 -4.70 -9.55
C LYS A 147 12.89 -5.13 -8.29
N ALA A 148 12.72 -4.41 -7.19
CA ALA A 148 13.32 -4.76 -5.91
C ALA A 148 12.61 -5.96 -5.24
N SER A 149 11.37 -6.26 -5.63
CA SER A 149 10.70 -7.49 -5.21
C SER A 149 11.27 -8.68 -5.97
N GLU A 150 11.29 -9.83 -5.32
CA GLU A 150 11.73 -11.09 -5.95
C GLU A 150 10.67 -11.71 -6.87
N LEU A 151 9.58 -10.98 -7.10
CA LEU A 151 8.53 -11.42 -8.01
C LEU A 151 9.06 -11.42 -9.45
N SER A 152 9.17 -12.60 -10.03
CA SER A 152 9.58 -12.74 -11.43
C SER A 152 8.55 -12.11 -12.36
N TRP A 153 8.94 -11.04 -13.01
CA TRP A 153 8.17 -10.43 -14.08
C TRP A 153 8.74 -10.89 -15.41
N PRO A 154 7.97 -11.64 -16.19
CA PRO A 154 8.43 -12.08 -17.51
C PRO A 154 8.68 -10.92 -18.46
#